data_12e439f12edc821f7cec7e46630fb412
#
_entry.id   12e439f12edc821f7cec7e46630fb412
#
_cell.length_a   1.000
_cell.length_b   1.000
_cell.length_c   1.000
_cell.angle_alpha   90.00
_cell.angle_beta   90.00
_cell.angle_gamma   90.00
#
_symmetry.space_group_name_H-M   'P 1'
#
loop_
_entity.id
_entity.type
_entity.pdbx_description
1 polymer ?
#
loop_
_entity_poly.entity_id
_entity_poly.type
_entity_poly.pdbx_seq_one_letter_code
_entity_poly.pdbx_strand_id
1 'polypeptide(L)'
;MTIIPSVGAAIGRPSNAPAHKPRPPVGAAIGRPPEAAADRKETLMDFPIPMRKRNRLQDYDYSRGGAYFITICSLHKKCIFGAVIGSEIEPLMCLNALGETVDAFIRKISTYYPTVAVVRHCVMPNHIHLLLFFAPERRNPSLATVLNQFKGAVTKSVGQRIWQKGFYDHVIRSEGEFETIGSYIEHNAAKWRSDVYYETEEP
;
A
#
# COMPACT_ATOMS: atom_id res chain seq x y z
N MET A 1 2.77 25.07 -6.78
CA MET A 1 3.97 24.72 -6.01
C MET A 1 3.46 24.33 -4.63
N THR A 2 3.15 23.06 -4.43
CA THR A 2 2.51 22.55 -3.18
C THR A 2 3.63 22.19 -2.23
N ILE A 3 3.75 22.93 -1.14
CA ILE A 3 4.72 22.68 -0.08
C ILE A 3 4.26 21.45 0.68
N ILE A 4 5.01 20.37 0.60
CA ILE A 4 4.80 19.17 1.42
C ILE A 4 5.31 19.49 2.82
N PRO A 5 4.51 19.40 3.88
CA PRO A 5 5.04 19.58 5.23
C PRO A 5 6.02 18.45 5.56
N SER A 6 7.16 18.80 6.13
CA SER A 6 8.17 17.86 6.62
C SER A 6 7.54 16.85 7.56
N VAL A 7 7.69 15.57 7.25
CA VAL A 7 7.11 14.42 8.00
C VAL A 7 7.70 14.28 9.42
N GLY A 8 8.81 14.97 9.71
CA GLY A 8 9.56 14.85 10.97
C GLY A 8 8.84 15.28 12.25
N ALA A 9 7.73 16.01 12.17
CA ALA A 9 7.05 16.55 13.37
C ALA A 9 5.84 15.72 13.85
N ALA A 10 5.36 14.74 13.08
CA ALA A 10 4.12 14.01 13.36
C ALA A 10 4.29 12.59 13.90
N ILE A 11 5.53 12.08 14.02
CA ILE A 11 5.79 10.73 14.55
C ILE A 11 6.19 10.84 16.03
N GLY A 12 5.26 11.31 16.86
CA GLY A 12 5.38 11.24 18.32
C GLY A 12 5.27 9.79 18.79
N ARG A 13 6.31 9.28 19.45
CA ARG A 13 6.30 7.97 20.11
C ARG A 13 5.16 7.90 21.14
N PRO A 14 4.30 6.87 21.11
CA PRO A 14 3.51 6.55 22.29
C PRO A 14 4.42 5.89 23.34
N SER A 15 4.64 6.57 24.45
CA SER A 15 5.21 5.96 25.66
C SER A 15 4.10 5.19 26.36
N ASN A 16 4.08 3.89 26.27
CA ASN A 16 3.51 2.98 27.27
C ASN A 16 4.06 1.58 27.03
N ALA A 17 5.08 1.22 27.81
CA ALA A 17 5.56 -0.14 27.93
C ALA A 17 4.83 -0.82 29.10
N PRO A 18 4.22 -2.00 28.90
CA PRO A 18 3.84 -2.84 30.03
C PRO A 18 5.01 -3.71 30.48
N ALA A 19 5.06 -3.93 31.77
CA ALA A 19 6.09 -4.58 32.56
C ALA A 19 6.54 -5.96 32.08
N HIS A 20 7.83 -6.17 32.17
CA HIS A 20 8.60 -7.37 31.89
C HIS A 20 8.20 -8.53 32.86
N LYS A 21 7.85 -9.71 32.30
CA LYS A 21 7.86 -10.99 33.01
C LYS A 21 9.11 -11.79 32.60
N PRO A 22 9.81 -12.43 33.53
CA PRO A 22 11.06 -13.14 33.25
C PRO A 22 10.84 -14.47 32.49
N ARG A 23 11.74 -14.78 31.55
CA ARG A 23 11.84 -16.05 30.86
C ARG A 23 12.61 -17.09 31.69
N PRO A 24 12.23 -18.38 31.58
CA PRO A 24 13.05 -19.47 32.10
C PRO A 24 14.23 -19.81 31.19
N PRO A 25 15.28 -20.45 31.68
CA PRO A 25 16.51 -20.76 30.95
C PRO A 25 16.34 -22.01 30.10
N VAL A 26 16.87 -21.97 28.87
CA VAL A 26 17.01 -23.15 28.01
C VAL A 26 18.49 -23.36 27.71
N GLY A 27 19.01 -24.45 28.23
CA GLY A 27 20.30 -24.99 27.84
C GLY A 27 20.09 -26.05 26.77
N ALA A 28 21.02 -26.11 25.84
CA ALA A 28 21.68 -27.26 25.26
C ALA A 28 22.11 -26.99 23.81
N ALA A 29 23.42 -27.07 23.62
CA ALA A 29 24.13 -26.95 22.35
C ALA A 29 23.89 -28.18 21.46
N ILE A 30 23.71 -27.99 20.14
CA ILE A 30 24.03 -28.99 19.12
C ILE A 30 24.49 -28.28 17.83
N GLY A 31 25.74 -28.57 17.47
CA GLY A 31 26.27 -28.82 16.15
C GLY A 31 26.04 -27.82 14.99
N ARG A 32 27.13 -27.16 14.59
CA ARG A 32 27.28 -26.39 13.33
C ARG A 32 27.55 -27.33 12.14
N PRO A 33 26.82 -27.26 11.04
CA PRO A 33 27.29 -27.79 9.74
C PRO A 33 27.98 -26.69 8.91
N PRO A 34 28.79 -27.08 7.88
CA PRO A 34 29.82 -26.24 7.30
C PRO A 34 29.33 -25.24 6.24
N GLU A 35 30.20 -24.24 6.03
CA GLU A 35 30.11 -23.21 5.01
C GLU A 35 29.91 -23.78 3.61
N ALA A 36 28.91 -23.24 2.91
CA ALA A 36 28.85 -23.26 1.46
C ALA A 36 28.61 -21.84 0.96
N ALA A 37 29.35 -21.48 -0.06
CA ALA A 37 29.63 -20.19 -0.62
C ALA A 37 28.39 -19.29 -0.89
N ALA A 38 28.62 -18.03 -0.58
CA ALA A 38 27.68 -16.93 -0.80
C ALA A 38 27.44 -16.66 -2.29
N ASP A 39 26.20 -16.76 -2.70
CA ASP A 39 25.68 -15.99 -3.82
C ASP A 39 24.75 -14.90 -3.22
N ARG A 40 25.25 -13.66 -3.20
CA ARG A 40 24.49 -12.50 -2.73
C ARG A 40 23.48 -12.13 -3.80
N LYS A 41 22.36 -12.82 -3.82
CA LYS A 41 21.14 -12.26 -4.38
C LYS A 41 20.66 -11.18 -3.41
N GLU A 42 20.68 -9.93 -3.87
CA GLU A 42 19.98 -8.84 -3.21
C GLU A 42 18.55 -9.31 -2.90
N THR A 43 18.30 -9.50 -1.62
CA THR A 43 16.98 -9.87 -1.12
C THR A 43 16.08 -8.65 -1.31
N LEU A 44 15.37 -8.56 -2.43
CA LEU A 44 14.18 -7.73 -2.53
C LEU A 44 13.30 -8.11 -1.33
N MET A 45 12.99 -7.14 -0.50
CA MET A 45 12.09 -7.35 0.63
C MET A 45 10.77 -7.90 0.12
N ASP A 46 10.58 -9.19 0.34
CA ASP A 46 9.35 -9.92 0.11
C ASP A 46 8.39 -9.48 1.23
N PHE A 47 7.48 -8.56 0.93
CA PHE A 47 6.41 -8.21 1.86
C PHE A 47 5.44 -9.40 1.89
N PRO A 48 5.38 -10.20 2.98
CA PRO A 48 4.46 -11.32 3.05
C PRO A 48 3.03 -10.79 2.97
N ILE A 49 2.34 -11.11 1.87
CA ILE A 49 0.92 -10.83 1.75
C ILE A 49 0.17 -11.86 2.58
N PRO A 50 -0.42 -11.48 3.73
CA PRO A 50 -1.11 -12.44 4.57
C PRO A 50 -2.41 -12.86 3.90
N MET A 51 -2.54 -14.16 3.59
CA MET A 51 -3.82 -14.77 3.25
C MET A 51 -4.82 -14.58 4.39
N ARG A 52 -5.89 -13.80 4.14
CA ARG A 52 -7.17 -13.71 4.86
C ARG A 52 -7.13 -13.76 6.41
N LYS A 53 -6.30 -12.99 7.07
CA LYS A 53 -6.54 -12.56 8.46
C LYS A 53 -7.11 -11.15 8.43
N ARG A 54 -7.94 -10.81 9.44
CA ARG A 54 -8.57 -9.49 9.59
C ARG A 54 -7.56 -8.38 9.28
N ASN A 55 -7.75 -7.67 8.18
CA ASN A 55 -6.80 -6.68 7.63
C ASN A 55 -6.69 -5.40 8.47
N ARG A 56 -7.19 -5.39 9.69
CA ARG A 56 -7.11 -4.23 10.58
C ARG A 56 -6.42 -4.62 11.87
N LEU A 57 -5.45 -3.80 12.26
CA LEU A 57 -4.88 -3.89 13.60
C LEU A 57 -6.01 -3.69 14.61
N GLN A 58 -6.23 -4.71 15.47
CA GLN A 58 -7.11 -4.56 16.63
C GLN A 58 -6.52 -3.43 17.48
N ASP A 59 -7.35 -2.55 18.00
CA ASP A 59 -6.98 -1.44 18.89
C ASP A 59 -6.18 -0.29 18.24
N TYR A 60 -6.03 -0.25 16.90
CA TYR A 60 -5.46 0.91 16.23
C TYR A 60 -6.56 1.89 15.81
N ASP A 61 -6.42 3.12 16.28
CA ASP A 61 -7.34 4.21 15.95
C ASP A 61 -6.99 4.84 14.60
N TYR A 62 -7.64 4.38 13.54
CA TYR A 62 -7.50 4.87 12.17
C TYR A 62 -8.05 6.29 11.94
N SER A 63 -8.54 6.99 12.97
CA SER A 63 -8.88 8.41 12.93
C SER A 63 -7.72 9.31 13.37
N ARG A 64 -6.65 8.73 13.93
CA ARG A 64 -5.43 9.45 14.23
C ARG A 64 -4.65 9.74 12.96
N GLY A 65 -3.94 10.88 12.93
CA GLY A 65 -3.00 11.22 11.87
C GLY A 65 -1.96 10.12 11.66
N GLY A 66 -1.52 9.92 10.43
CA GLY A 66 -0.52 8.93 10.09
C GLY A 66 -0.47 8.61 8.60
N ALA A 67 0.50 7.81 8.20
CA ALA A 67 0.67 7.38 6.83
C ALA A 67 0.21 5.92 6.65
N TYR A 68 -0.46 5.67 5.52
CA TYR A 68 -1.04 4.36 5.19
C TYR A 68 -0.69 3.98 3.76
N PHE A 69 -0.20 2.76 3.60
CA PHE A 69 -0.10 2.12 2.29
C PHE A 69 -1.34 1.27 2.05
N ILE A 70 -1.98 1.46 0.89
CA ILE A 70 -3.25 0.84 0.54
C ILE A 70 -3.13 0.10 -0.79
N THR A 71 -3.74 -1.08 -0.87
CA THR A 71 -3.96 -1.77 -2.14
C THR A 71 -5.44 -2.07 -2.33
N ILE A 72 -5.98 -1.70 -3.50
CA ILE A 72 -7.36 -2.01 -3.88
C ILE A 72 -7.34 -2.74 -5.22
N CYS A 73 -7.84 -3.97 -5.22
CA CYS A 73 -7.90 -4.78 -6.44
C CYS A 73 -9.20 -4.56 -7.23
N SER A 74 -9.09 -4.71 -8.54
CA SER A 74 -10.24 -4.87 -9.44
C SER A 74 -11.05 -6.11 -9.09
N LEU A 75 -12.28 -6.17 -9.56
CA LEU A 75 -13.15 -7.35 -9.38
C LEU A 75 -12.53 -8.57 -10.07
N HIS A 76 -12.32 -9.64 -9.30
CA HIS A 76 -11.65 -10.87 -9.74
C HIS A 76 -10.20 -10.66 -10.23
N LYS A 77 -9.54 -9.56 -9.83
CA LYS A 77 -8.20 -9.16 -10.26
C LYS A 77 -8.03 -9.08 -11.80
N LYS A 78 -9.10 -8.83 -12.53
CA LYS A 78 -9.03 -8.67 -13.99
C LYS A 78 -8.27 -7.40 -14.36
N CYS A 79 -7.45 -7.48 -15.41
CA CYS A 79 -6.69 -6.36 -15.97
C CYS A 79 -7.63 -5.40 -16.73
N ILE A 80 -8.36 -4.54 -15.97
CA ILE A 80 -9.39 -3.64 -16.53
C ILE A 80 -8.99 -2.17 -16.60
N PHE A 81 -7.84 -1.80 -15.99
CA PHE A 81 -7.43 -0.40 -15.92
C PHE A 81 -6.42 0.01 -17.01
N GLY A 82 -5.94 -0.93 -17.80
CA GLY A 82 -4.94 -0.73 -18.84
C GLY A 82 -3.94 -1.88 -18.89
N ALA A 83 -2.77 -1.63 -19.49
CA ALA A 83 -1.71 -2.62 -19.64
C ALA A 83 -0.34 -2.00 -19.39
N VAL A 84 0.61 -2.81 -18.93
CA VAL A 84 2.02 -2.43 -18.90
C VAL A 84 2.61 -2.77 -20.28
N ILE A 85 3.11 -1.75 -20.97
CA ILE A 85 3.72 -1.81 -22.29
C ILE A 85 5.20 -1.45 -22.24
N GLY A 86 5.92 -1.62 -23.31
CA GLY A 86 7.35 -1.31 -23.42
C GLY A 86 8.24 -2.53 -23.18
N SER A 87 9.54 -2.27 -23.06
CA SER A 87 10.56 -3.30 -22.83
C SER A 87 10.64 -3.67 -21.35
N GLU A 88 11.41 -4.71 -21.02
CA GLU A 88 11.71 -5.06 -19.63
C GLU A 88 12.56 -3.98 -18.91
N ILE A 89 13.28 -3.17 -19.69
CA ILE A 89 14.15 -2.10 -19.17
C ILE A 89 13.35 -0.81 -18.94
N GLU A 90 12.37 -0.54 -19.81
CA GLU A 90 11.52 0.67 -19.78
C GLU A 90 10.03 0.30 -19.84
N PRO A 91 9.50 -0.35 -18.81
CA PRO A 91 8.08 -0.67 -18.77
C PRO A 91 7.27 0.58 -18.39
N LEU A 92 6.17 0.79 -19.08
CA LEU A 92 5.27 1.91 -18.88
C LEU A 92 3.84 1.41 -18.68
N MET A 93 3.18 1.86 -17.63
CA MET A 93 1.74 1.65 -17.47
C MET A 93 0.97 2.56 -18.42
N CYS A 94 0.25 1.96 -19.38
CA CYS A 94 -0.67 2.65 -20.28
C CYS A 94 -2.09 2.46 -19.78
N LEU A 95 -2.70 3.54 -19.25
CA LEU A 95 -4.07 3.51 -18.75
C LEU A 95 -5.05 3.51 -19.93
N ASN A 96 -6.14 2.76 -19.79
CA ASN A 96 -7.30 2.92 -20.65
C ASN A 96 -8.28 3.95 -20.04
N ALA A 97 -9.39 4.26 -20.69
CA ALA A 97 -10.37 5.24 -20.22
C ALA A 97 -10.90 4.97 -18.81
N LEU A 98 -11.00 3.68 -18.40
CA LEU A 98 -11.38 3.32 -17.04
C LEU A 98 -10.25 3.62 -16.05
N GLY A 99 -9.01 3.28 -16.40
CA GLY A 99 -7.83 3.59 -15.60
C GLY A 99 -7.63 5.09 -15.41
N GLU A 100 -7.80 5.89 -16.46
CA GLU A 100 -7.78 7.36 -16.40
C GLU A 100 -8.88 7.91 -15.49
N THR A 101 -10.06 7.33 -15.55
CA THR A 101 -11.16 7.69 -14.64
C THR A 101 -10.76 7.42 -13.19
N VAL A 102 -10.20 6.24 -12.90
CA VAL A 102 -9.73 5.88 -11.56
C VAL A 102 -8.66 6.86 -11.08
N ASP A 103 -7.65 7.17 -11.90
CA ASP A 103 -6.58 8.12 -11.59
C ASP A 103 -7.14 9.52 -11.26
N ALA A 104 -8.08 10.00 -12.08
CA ALA A 104 -8.72 11.30 -11.85
C ALA A 104 -9.49 11.35 -10.51
N PHE A 105 -10.14 10.25 -10.09
CA PHE A 105 -10.82 10.16 -8.80
C PHE A 105 -9.83 10.07 -7.64
N ILE A 106 -8.68 9.39 -7.80
CA ILE A 106 -7.61 9.36 -6.78
C ILE A 106 -7.13 10.78 -6.50
N ARG A 107 -6.83 11.56 -7.52
CA ARG A 107 -6.36 12.95 -7.40
C ARG A 107 -7.38 13.86 -6.70
N LYS A 108 -8.67 13.54 -6.75
CA LYS A 108 -9.73 14.30 -6.08
C LYS A 108 -9.86 13.98 -4.59
N ILE A 109 -9.25 12.91 -4.06
CA ILE A 109 -9.37 12.54 -2.65
C ILE A 109 -9.00 13.71 -1.74
N SER A 110 -7.85 14.36 -1.98
CA SER A 110 -7.39 15.50 -1.18
C SER A 110 -8.29 16.75 -1.30
N THR A 111 -9.06 16.87 -2.38
CA THR A 111 -10.04 17.96 -2.55
C THR A 111 -11.28 17.71 -1.67
N TYR A 112 -11.76 16.46 -1.61
CA TYR A 112 -12.91 16.10 -0.77
C TYR A 112 -12.55 16.00 0.71
N TYR A 113 -11.30 15.64 1.02
CA TYR A 113 -10.79 15.48 2.37
C TYR A 113 -9.51 16.31 2.54
N PRO A 114 -9.61 17.61 2.91
CA PRO A 114 -8.44 18.50 3.02
C PRO A 114 -7.39 18.02 4.04
N THR A 115 -7.78 17.17 4.99
CA THR A 115 -6.89 16.57 5.99
C THR A 115 -6.23 15.27 5.51
N VAL A 116 -6.52 14.82 4.27
CA VAL A 116 -5.99 13.60 3.68
C VAL A 116 -5.21 13.91 2.41
N ALA A 117 -3.90 13.73 2.44
CA ALA A 117 -3.05 13.89 1.26
C ALA A 117 -2.83 12.55 0.56
N VAL A 118 -2.99 12.53 -0.77
CA VAL A 118 -2.47 11.45 -1.63
C VAL A 118 -1.01 11.79 -1.95
N VAL A 119 -0.07 11.14 -1.28
CA VAL A 119 1.36 11.43 -1.42
C VAL A 119 1.95 10.80 -2.67
N ARG A 120 1.63 9.52 -2.88
CA ARG A 120 1.99 8.73 -4.07
C ARG A 120 0.84 7.82 -4.42
N HIS A 121 0.69 7.50 -5.70
CA HIS A 121 -0.22 6.46 -6.15
C HIS A 121 0.25 5.89 -7.48
N CYS A 122 -0.17 4.67 -7.77
CA CYS A 122 -0.12 4.11 -9.11
C CYS A 122 -1.39 3.32 -9.40
N VAL A 123 -1.78 3.34 -10.67
CA VAL A 123 -2.85 2.50 -11.21
C VAL A 123 -2.18 1.42 -12.04
N MET A 124 -2.33 0.16 -11.63
CA MET A 124 -1.81 -1.01 -12.31
C MET A 124 -2.92 -1.72 -13.09
N PRO A 125 -2.64 -2.67 -13.97
CA PRO A 125 -3.68 -3.29 -14.79
C PRO A 125 -4.90 -3.80 -14.01
N ASN A 126 -4.70 -4.37 -12.81
CA ASN A 126 -5.75 -5.01 -12.01
C ASN A 126 -5.83 -4.54 -10.54
N HIS A 127 -5.05 -3.54 -10.16
CA HIS A 127 -5.09 -2.98 -8.81
C HIS A 127 -4.59 -1.53 -8.79
N ILE A 128 -4.76 -0.87 -7.65
CA ILE A 128 -4.17 0.43 -7.39
C ILE A 128 -3.41 0.40 -6.07
N HIS A 129 -2.31 1.14 -6.00
CA HIS A 129 -1.63 1.44 -4.75
C HIS A 129 -1.78 2.92 -4.41
N LEU A 130 -1.99 3.22 -3.13
CA LEU A 130 -2.07 4.57 -2.61
C LEU A 130 -1.17 4.68 -1.39
N LEU A 131 -0.39 5.76 -1.33
CA LEU A 131 0.28 6.22 -0.12
C LEU A 131 -0.48 7.45 0.36
N LEU A 132 -1.26 7.28 1.43
CA LEU A 132 -2.09 8.31 2.01
C LEU A 132 -1.46 8.83 3.30
N PHE A 133 -1.52 10.13 3.50
CA PHE A 133 -1.16 10.78 4.77
C PHE A 133 -2.37 11.52 5.33
N PHE A 134 -2.71 11.21 6.58
CA PHE A 134 -3.76 11.87 7.33
C PHE A 134 -3.11 12.87 8.29
N ALA A 135 -3.51 14.14 8.22
CA ALA A 135 -3.05 15.14 9.17
C ALA A 135 -3.48 14.79 10.60
N PRO A 136 -2.74 15.19 11.66
CA PRO A 136 -3.08 14.89 13.04
C PRO A 136 -4.25 15.77 13.55
N GLU A 137 -5.41 15.62 12.94
CA GLU A 137 -6.62 16.38 13.23
C GLU A 137 -7.60 15.57 14.11
N ARG A 138 -8.33 16.26 15.00
CA ARG A 138 -9.30 15.61 15.91
C ARG A 138 -10.51 14.99 15.22
N ARG A 139 -10.82 15.38 13.98
CA ARG A 139 -12.02 14.99 13.24
C ARG A 139 -11.68 14.44 11.85
N ASN A 140 -10.64 13.65 11.75
CA ASN A 140 -10.35 12.97 10.49
C ASN A 140 -11.46 11.97 10.14
N PRO A 141 -11.83 11.85 8.87
CA PRO A 141 -12.60 10.69 8.41
C PRO A 141 -11.77 9.42 8.67
N SER A 142 -12.44 8.31 8.98
CA SER A 142 -11.70 7.05 9.05
C SER A 142 -11.16 6.65 7.67
N LEU A 143 -10.03 5.94 7.63
CA LEU A 143 -9.47 5.40 6.39
C LEU A 143 -10.54 4.65 5.59
N ALA A 144 -11.36 3.83 6.26
CA ALA A 144 -12.43 3.07 5.63
C ALA A 144 -13.50 3.98 5.00
N THR A 145 -13.84 5.11 5.62
CA THR A 145 -14.78 6.10 5.07
C THR A 145 -14.24 6.66 3.76
N VAL A 146 -12.99 7.14 3.76
CA VAL A 146 -12.34 7.70 2.57
C VAL A 146 -12.35 6.71 1.41
N LEU A 147 -11.87 5.47 1.66
CA LEU A 147 -11.73 4.47 0.62
C LEU A 147 -13.09 3.94 0.12
N ASN A 148 -14.08 3.77 0.99
CA ASN A 148 -15.41 3.34 0.57
C ASN A 148 -16.12 4.41 -0.25
N GLN A 149 -15.98 5.69 0.11
CA GLN A 149 -16.54 6.79 -0.67
C GLN A 149 -15.83 6.94 -2.02
N PHE A 150 -14.50 6.83 -2.06
CA PHE A 150 -13.73 6.77 -3.31
C PHE A 150 -14.22 5.65 -4.23
N LYS A 151 -14.26 4.40 -3.73
CA LYS A 151 -14.74 3.23 -4.50
C LYS A 151 -16.17 3.42 -4.99
N GLY A 152 -17.04 3.95 -4.14
CA GLY A 152 -18.44 4.22 -4.47
C GLY A 152 -18.58 5.28 -5.56
N ALA A 153 -17.80 6.37 -5.49
CA ALA A 153 -17.80 7.45 -6.47
C ALA A 153 -17.35 6.97 -7.85
N VAL A 154 -16.25 6.19 -7.92
CA VAL A 154 -15.79 5.58 -9.16
C VAL A 154 -16.84 4.62 -9.72
N THR A 155 -17.38 3.70 -8.89
CA THR A 155 -18.43 2.75 -9.30
C THR A 155 -19.65 3.47 -9.89
N LYS A 156 -20.08 4.57 -9.26
CA LYS A 156 -21.21 5.38 -9.76
C LYS A 156 -20.87 6.04 -11.09
N SER A 157 -19.66 6.55 -11.27
CA SER A 157 -19.21 7.21 -12.50
C SER A 157 -19.15 6.24 -13.68
N VAL A 158 -18.67 5.00 -13.45
CA VAL A 158 -18.55 4.00 -14.54
C VAL A 158 -19.79 3.14 -14.71
N GLY A 159 -20.80 3.25 -13.84
CA GLY A 159 -22.09 2.56 -13.95
C GLY A 159 -22.04 1.06 -13.69
N GLN A 160 -20.91 0.51 -13.26
CA GLN A 160 -20.76 -0.93 -12.97
C GLN A 160 -19.79 -1.20 -11.82
N ARG A 161 -19.94 -2.38 -11.20
CA ARG A 161 -19.06 -2.82 -10.13
C ARG A 161 -17.71 -3.26 -10.70
N ILE A 162 -16.65 -2.57 -10.29
CA ILE A 162 -15.27 -2.82 -10.76
C ILE A 162 -14.31 -3.25 -9.65
N TRP A 163 -14.70 -3.19 -8.38
CA TRP A 163 -13.83 -3.41 -7.23
C TRP A 163 -14.10 -4.73 -6.52
N GLN A 164 -13.06 -5.39 -6.06
CA GLN A 164 -13.17 -6.41 -5.02
C GLN A 164 -13.73 -5.81 -3.72
N LYS A 165 -14.33 -6.66 -2.89
CA LYS A 165 -14.77 -6.29 -1.55
C LYS A 165 -13.56 -6.04 -0.67
N GLY A 166 -13.55 -4.90 0.06
CA GLY A 166 -12.47 -4.52 0.96
C GLY A 166 -11.29 -3.86 0.26
N PHE A 167 -10.18 -3.81 0.96
CA PHE A 167 -8.86 -3.30 0.56
C PHE A 167 -7.83 -3.88 1.54
N TYR A 168 -6.56 -3.87 1.15
CA TYR A 168 -5.44 -4.12 2.04
C TYR A 168 -4.92 -2.77 2.56
N ASP A 169 -4.58 -2.70 3.84
CA ASP A 169 -3.98 -1.54 4.46
C ASP A 169 -2.77 -1.93 5.32
N HIS A 170 -1.76 -1.07 5.30
CA HIS A 170 -0.58 -1.17 6.14
C HIS A 170 -0.26 0.20 6.74
N VAL A 171 -0.08 0.24 8.06
CA VAL A 171 0.24 1.46 8.80
C VAL A 171 1.74 1.68 8.76
N ILE A 172 2.19 2.79 8.20
CA ILE A 172 3.60 3.16 8.09
C ILE A 172 4.05 3.79 9.41
N ARG A 173 5.17 3.32 9.96
CA ARG A 173 5.63 3.68 11.29
C ARG A 173 6.96 4.40 11.33
N SER A 174 7.68 4.49 10.21
CA SER A 174 8.96 5.17 10.13
C SER A 174 9.11 5.92 8.79
N GLU A 175 10.00 6.89 8.77
CA GLU A 175 10.34 7.65 7.57
C GLU A 175 11.00 6.75 6.52
N GLY A 176 11.92 5.86 6.93
CA GLY A 176 12.54 4.93 5.99
C GLY A 176 11.55 3.96 5.33
N GLU A 177 10.53 3.52 6.06
CA GLU A 177 9.43 2.71 5.50
C GLU A 177 8.59 3.54 4.53
N PHE A 178 8.31 4.81 4.85
CA PHE A 178 7.57 5.72 3.99
C PHE A 178 8.27 5.93 2.64
N GLU A 179 9.58 6.20 2.65
CA GLU A 179 10.39 6.38 1.45
C GLU A 179 10.48 5.07 0.63
N THR A 180 10.66 3.94 1.28
CA THR A 180 10.71 2.62 0.63
C THR A 180 9.41 2.31 -0.10
N ILE A 181 8.26 2.55 0.55
CA ILE A 181 6.94 2.35 -0.05
C ILE A 181 6.68 3.37 -1.16
N GLY A 182 7.10 4.63 -0.98
CA GLY A 182 7.02 5.65 -2.01
C GLY A 182 7.75 5.23 -3.29
N SER A 183 8.99 4.78 -3.15
CA SER A 183 9.80 4.26 -4.26
C SER A 183 9.18 2.99 -4.88
N TYR A 184 8.62 2.09 -4.07
CA TYR A 184 7.92 0.91 -4.58
C TYR A 184 6.74 1.29 -5.48
N ILE A 185 5.93 2.28 -5.09
CA ILE A 185 4.79 2.75 -5.87
C ILE A 185 5.26 3.38 -7.20
N GLU A 186 6.31 4.19 -7.17
CA GLU A 186 6.85 4.86 -8.36
C GLU A 186 7.40 3.88 -9.40
N HIS A 187 8.02 2.79 -8.94
CA HIS A 187 8.63 1.79 -9.82
C HIS A 187 7.75 0.54 -10.01
N ASN A 188 6.46 0.63 -9.68
CA ASN A 188 5.59 -0.55 -9.70
C ASN A 188 5.41 -1.13 -11.11
N ALA A 189 5.37 -0.30 -12.16
CA ALA A 189 5.30 -0.78 -13.54
C ALA A 189 6.50 -1.67 -13.91
N ALA A 190 7.71 -1.34 -13.43
CA ALA A 190 8.91 -2.14 -13.65
C ALA A 190 8.86 -3.52 -12.96
N LYS A 191 8.06 -3.63 -11.91
CA LYS A 191 7.91 -4.86 -11.13
C LYS A 191 6.67 -5.66 -11.49
N TRP A 192 5.88 -5.20 -12.47
CA TRP A 192 4.59 -5.81 -12.82
C TRP A 192 4.67 -7.31 -13.05
N ARG A 193 5.64 -7.80 -13.82
CA ARG A 193 5.80 -9.24 -14.11
C ARG A 193 6.16 -10.10 -12.89
N SER A 194 6.75 -9.50 -11.86
CA SER A 194 7.08 -10.15 -10.58
C SER A 194 6.09 -9.81 -9.48
N ASP A 195 5.04 -9.04 -9.79
CA ASP A 195 4.03 -8.65 -8.82
C ASP A 195 3.15 -9.86 -8.44
N VAL A 196 2.80 -9.96 -7.17
CA VAL A 196 1.90 -11.01 -6.64
C VAL A 196 0.47 -10.90 -7.19
N TYR A 197 0.12 -9.76 -7.79
CA TYR A 197 -1.15 -9.53 -8.48
C TYR A 197 -1.07 -9.81 -9.97
N TYR A 198 0.13 -10.13 -10.48
CA TYR A 198 0.30 -10.49 -11.88
C TYR A 198 -0.48 -11.77 -12.20
N GLU A 199 -1.42 -11.69 -13.09
CA GLU A 199 -2.11 -12.82 -13.68
C GLU A 199 -1.75 -12.84 -15.16
N THR A 200 -1.18 -13.93 -15.64
CA THR A 200 -1.06 -14.17 -17.08
C THR A 200 -2.47 -14.26 -17.64
N GLU A 201 -2.81 -13.38 -18.60
CA GLU A 201 -4.02 -13.60 -19.40
C GLU A 201 -3.77 -14.91 -20.15
N GLU A 202 -4.41 -15.99 -19.71
CA GLU A 202 -4.51 -17.18 -20.55
C GLU A 202 -5.37 -16.79 -21.76
N PRO A 203 -4.90 -17.15 -22.97
CA PRO A 203 -5.56 -16.78 -24.24
C PRO A 203 -6.96 -17.40 -24.37
#